data_c3f8f2f4f0ac5ff1cafe55d02e781229
#
_entry.id   c3f8f2f4f0ac5ff1cafe55d02e781229
#
_cell.length_a   1.000
_cell.length_b   1.000
_cell.length_c   1.000
_cell.angle_alpha   90.00
_cell.angle_beta   90.00
_cell.angle_gamma   90.00
#
_symmetry.space_group_name_H-M   'P 1'
#
loop_
_entity.id
_entity.type
_entity.pdbx_description
1 polymer ?
#
loop_
_entity_poly.entity_id
_entity_poly.type
_entity_poly.pdbx_seq_one_letter_code
_entity_poly.pdbx_strand_id
1 'polypeptide(L)'
;EKMSVAYESEIVNDAFGLWISGLFSAVCGWNPGTSFLEKKEFFFVLLEKLLRQGKVMFITPGANCYVSPANPTPSLTVEDPEARWSAPVSEIMNYVRSRWPDQVNEDSDLELTHYFYELPGLIWVGKDGRLVAS
;
A
#
# COMPACT_ATOMS: atom_id res chain seq x y z
N GLU A 1 -15.26 -17.30 -4.58
CA GLU A 1 -14.18 -17.80 -3.78
C GLU A 1 -13.01 -16.82 -3.78
N LYS A 2 -12.39 -16.66 -2.63
CA LYS A 2 -11.29 -15.71 -2.51
C LYS A 2 -9.96 -16.36 -2.84
N MET A 3 -9.17 -15.66 -3.66
CA MET A 3 -7.79 -16.05 -3.90
C MET A 3 -6.99 -15.94 -2.60
N SER A 4 -6.15 -16.94 -2.35
CA SER A 4 -5.28 -16.96 -1.20
C SER A 4 -3.87 -16.60 -1.64
N VAL A 5 -3.23 -15.68 -0.93
CA VAL A 5 -1.87 -15.26 -1.24
C VAL A 5 -0.90 -16.10 -0.43
N ALA A 6 0.04 -16.76 -1.12
CA ALA A 6 1.05 -17.58 -0.45
C ALA A 6 1.98 -16.69 0.37
N TYR A 7 2.41 -17.18 1.53
CA TYR A 7 3.36 -16.51 2.42
C TYR A 7 2.85 -15.16 2.94
N GLU A 8 1.53 -15.05 3.12
CA GLU A 8 0.91 -13.78 3.53
C GLU A 8 1.54 -13.22 4.80
N SER A 9 1.72 -14.03 5.85
CA SER A 9 2.29 -13.57 7.11
C SER A 9 3.71 -13.06 6.95
N GLU A 10 4.52 -13.77 6.19
CA GLU A 10 5.91 -13.39 5.94
C GLU A 10 5.99 -12.09 5.13
N ILE A 11 5.12 -11.95 4.13
CA ILE A 11 5.05 -10.74 3.31
C ILE A 11 4.68 -9.54 4.18
N VAL A 12 3.67 -9.69 5.03
CA VAL A 12 3.21 -8.60 5.90
C VAL A 12 4.31 -8.22 6.90
N ASN A 13 5.01 -9.19 7.47
CA ASN A 13 6.12 -8.91 8.39
C ASN A 13 7.23 -8.12 7.70
N ASP A 14 7.59 -8.50 6.48
CA ASP A 14 8.65 -7.82 5.74
C ASP A 14 8.25 -6.41 5.33
N ALA A 15 6.98 -6.21 5.04
CA ALA A 15 6.48 -4.93 4.53
C ALA A 15 6.03 -3.96 5.62
N PHE A 16 5.89 -4.42 6.86
CA PHE A 16 5.35 -3.61 7.94
C PHE A 16 6.16 -2.31 8.12
N GLY A 17 5.45 -1.18 8.09
CA GLY A 17 6.06 0.13 8.26
C GLY A 17 6.67 0.71 6.98
N LEU A 18 6.67 -0.03 5.89
CA LEU A 18 7.23 0.45 4.63
C LEU A 18 6.17 1.12 3.77
N TRP A 19 6.62 1.82 2.74
CA TRP A 19 5.74 2.40 1.74
C TRP A 19 5.03 1.27 0.98
N ILE A 20 3.96 1.60 0.26
CA ILE A 20 3.19 0.58 -0.47
C ILE A 20 4.05 -0.19 -1.48
N SER A 21 5.09 0.43 -2.03
CA SER A 21 6.03 -0.28 -2.91
C SER A 21 6.74 -1.42 -2.19
N GLY A 22 6.97 -1.27 -0.89
CA GLY A 22 7.56 -2.34 -0.08
C GLY A 22 6.66 -3.55 0.02
N LEU A 23 5.34 -3.34 0.08
CA LEU A 23 4.38 -4.44 0.08
C LEU A 23 4.45 -5.21 -1.24
N PHE A 24 4.48 -4.51 -2.37
CA PHE A 24 4.61 -5.16 -3.68
C PHE A 24 5.94 -5.90 -3.81
N SER A 25 7.03 -5.27 -3.36
CA SER A 25 8.35 -5.91 -3.38
C SER A 25 8.38 -7.20 -2.57
N ALA A 26 7.73 -7.20 -1.41
CA ALA A 26 7.65 -8.40 -0.58
C ALA A 26 6.83 -9.50 -1.26
N VAL A 27 5.73 -9.13 -1.93
CA VAL A 27 4.95 -10.11 -2.71
C VAL A 27 5.83 -10.74 -3.78
N CYS A 28 6.60 -9.93 -4.51
CA CYS A 28 7.49 -10.43 -5.55
C CYS A 28 8.58 -11.32 -4.98
N GLY A 29 9.19 -10.91 -3.88
CA GLY A 29 10.30 -11.64 -3.26
C GLY A 29 9.91 -13.00 -2.72
N TRP A 30 8.71 -13.13 -2.19
CA TRP A 30 8.21 -14.41 -1.66
C TRP A 30 7.59 -15.31 -2.71
N ASN A 31 7.41 -14.82 -3.94
CA ASN A 31 6.79 -15.57 -5.04
C ASN A 31 7.69 -15.59 -6.29
N PRO A 32 8.96 -16.03 -6.16
CA PRO A 32 9.84 -16.09 -7.33
C PRO A 32 9.30 -17.14 -8.32
N GLY A 33 9.50 -16.89 -9.60
CA GLY A 33 9.01 -17.80 -10.63
C GLY A 33 7.56 -17.63 -11.00
N THR A 34 6.83 -16.77 -10.29
CA THR A 34 5.44 -16.43 -10.61
C THR A 34 5.44 -15.33 -11.67
N SER A 35 4.46 -15.33 -12.56
CA SER A 35 4.38 -14.31 -13.60
C SER A 35 4.10 -12.93 -12.97
N PHE A 36 4.48 -11.87 -13.68
CA PHE A 36 4.24 -10.51 -13.21
C PHE A 36 2.73 -10.25 -13.01
N LEU A 37 1.90 -10.73 -13.93
CA LEU A 37 0.45 -10.59 -13.82
C LEU A 37 -0.10 -11.23 -12.54
N GLU A 38 0.40 -12.41 -12.19
CA GLU A 38 -0.02 -13.07 -10.96
C GLU A 38 0.48 -12.33 -9.73
N LYS A 39 1.70 -11.81 -9.75
CA LYS A 39 2.24 -10.99 -8.65
C LYS A 39 1.38 -9.73 -8.46
N LYS A 40 0.97 -9.09 -9.55
CA LYS A 40 0.09 -7.93 -9.51
C LYS A 40 -1.23 -8.28 -8.83
N GLU A 41 -1.87 -9.39 -9.19
CA GLU A 41 -3.14 -9.79 -8.60
C GLU A 41 -2.97 -10.19 -7.14
N PHE A 42 -1.90 -10.88 -6.80
CA PHE A 42 -1.60 -11.20 -5.40
C PHE A 42 -1.48 -9.94 -4.57
N PHE A 43 -0.80 -8.93 -5.10
CA PHE A 43 -0.64 -7.64 -4.43
C PHE A 43 -2.00 -6.98 -4.16
N PHE A 44 -2.86 -6.90 -5.18
CA PHE A 44 -4.17 -6.27 -5.01
C PHE A 44 -5.07 -7.07 -4.06
N VAL A 45 -5.07 -8.39 -4.17
CA VAL A 45 -5.87 -9.23 -3.26
C VAL A 45 -5.42 -9.04 -1.82
N LEU A 46 -4.11 -9.04 -1.59
CA LEU A 46 -3.57 -8.87 -0.25
C LEU A 46 -3.85 -7.46 0.30
N LEU A 47 -3.66 -6.43 -0.53
CA LEU A 47 -3.93 -5.05 -0.13
C LEU A 47 -5.38 -4.89 0.30
N GLU A 48 -6.31 -5.38 -0.51
CA GLU A 48 -7.73 -5.31 -0.19
C GLU A 48 -8.04 -6.03 1.13
N LYS A 49 -7.47 -7.21 1.32
CA LYS A 49 -7.66 -7.99 2.54
C LYS A 49 -7.17 -7.22 3.77
N LEU A 50 -5.99 -6.60 3.67
CA LEU A 50 -5.42 -5.82 4.78
C LEU A 50 -6.27 -4.60 5.10
N LEU A 51 -6.80 -3.93 4.07
CA LEU A 51 -7.72 -2.80 4.26
C LEU A 51 -9.01 -3.24 4.95
N ARG A 52 -9.60 -4.35 4.53
CA ARG A 52 -10.84 -4.85 5.13
C ARG A 52 -10.65 -5.32 6.56
N GLN A 53 -9.46 -5.81 6.89
CA GLN A 53 -9.14 -6.26 8.24
C GLN A 53 -8.71 -5.11 9.17
N GLY A 54 -8.56 -3.89 8.61
CA GLY A 54 -8.10 -2.75 9.39
C GLY A 54 -6.62 -2.80 9.76
N LYS A 55 -5.83 -3.61 9.07
CA LYS A 55 -4.39 -3.72 9.32
C LYS A 55 -3.58 -2.65 8.62
N VAL A 56 -4.14 -2.05 7.57
CA VAL A 56 -3.56 -0.89 6.89
C VAL A 56 -4.64 0.11 6.57
N MET A 57 -4.24 1.36 6.43
CA MET A 57 -5.09 2.44 5.95
C MET A 57 -4.25 3.31 5.03
N PHE A 58 -4.91 4.07 4.17
CA PHE A 58 -4.22 5.06 3.35
C PHE A 58 -4.35 6.43 3.98
N ILE A 59 -3.35 7.28 3.73
CA ILE A 59 -3.47 8.71 4.01
C ILE A 59 -4.44 9.28 2.98
N THR A 60 -5.32 10.21 3.42
CA THR A 60 -6.25 10.87 2.52
C THR A 60 -5.48 11.54 1.37
N PRO A 61 -5.87 11.32 0.11
CA PRO A 61 -5.18 11.99 -1.00
C PRO A 61 -5.15 13.51 -0.82
N GLY A 62 -3.96 14.09 -0.94
CA GLY A 62 -3.78 15.52 -0.77
C GLY A 62 -3.66 16.01 0.67
N ALA A 63 -3.73 15.11 1.65
CA ALA A 63 -3.61 15.52 3.06
C ALA A 63 -2.19 16.03 3.36
N ASN A 64 -2.13 17.12 4.12
CA ASN A 64 -0.86 17.74 4.50
C ASN A 64 -0.33 17.12 5.79
N CYS A 65 0.24 15.90 5.67
CA CYS A 65 0.78 15.18 6.82
C CYS A 65 2.17 14.59 6.56
N TYR A 66 2.82 15.01 5.48
CA TYR A 66 4.15 14.50 5.12
C TYR A 66 5.23 15.48 5.60
N VAL A 67 6.16 14.99 6.42
CA VAL A 67 7.30 15.79 6.89
C VAL A 67 8.38 15.78 5.81
N SER A 68 8.89 16.95 5.47
CA SER A 68 9.98 17.11 4.51
C SER A 68 10.74 18.39 4.82
N PRO A 69 11.92 18.60 4.21
CA PRO A 69 12.64 19.87 4.40
C PRO A 69 11.80 21.09 3.98
N ALA A 70 10.92 20.93 2.99
CA ALA A 70 10.03 22.00 2.55
C ALA A 70 8.76 22.10 3.40
N ASN A 71 8.47 21.08 4.21
CA ASN A 71 7.26 21.03 5.04
C ASN A 71 7.60 20.37 6.39
N PRO A 72 8.41 21.04 7.23
CA PRO A 72 8.88 20.43 8.49
C PRO A 72 7.78 20.23 9.53
N THR A 73 6.71 21.02 9.44
CA THR A 73 5.58 20.95 10.40
C THR A 73 4.27 20.84 9.63
N PRO A 74 3.91 19.64 9.15
CA PRO A 74 2.63 19.44 8.46
C PRO A 74 1.46 19.79 9.36
N SER A 75 0.35 20.23 8.78
CA SER A 75 -0.85 20.61 9.53
C SER A 75 -1.57 19.40 10.13
N LEU A 76 -1.33 18.20 9.62
CA LEU A 76 -1.97 16.96 10.11
C LEU A 76 -0.92 15.91 10.44
N THR A 77 -1.29 15.00 11.33
CA THR A 77 -0.51 13.78 11.59
C THR A 77 -1.40 12.57 11.32
N VAL A 78 -0.82 11.38 11.25
CA VAL A 78 -1.61 10.16 11.00
C VAL A 78 -2.58 9.86 12.15
N GLU A 79 -2.38 10.51 13.31
CA GLU A 79 -3.31 10.38 14.43
C GLU A 79 -4.60 11.18 14.21
N ASP A 80 -4.58 12.16 13.32
CA ASP A 80 -5.78 12.96 13.01
C ASP A 80 -6.70 12.16 12.09
N PRO A 81 -7.99 12.02 12.43
CA PRO A 81 -8.92 11.29 11.58
C PRO A 81 -8.99 11.82 10.14
N GLU A 82 -8.81 13.11 9.95
CA GLU A 82 -8.85 13.73 8.62
C GLU A 82 -7.68 13.29 7.73
N ALA A 83 -6.57 12.88 8.32
CA ALA A 83 -5.42 12.39 7.56
C ALA A 83 -5.64 10.97 7.03
N ARG A 84 -6.61 10.24 7.58
CA ARG A 84 -6.88 8.85 7.21
C ARG A 84 -8.04 8.80 6.22
N TRP A 85 -7.82 8.12 5.11
CA TRP A 85 -8.81 8.06 4.03
C TRP A 85 -9.98 7.16 4.45
N SER A 86 -11.16 7.74 4.64
CA SER A 86 -12.33 7.02 5.17
C SER A 86 -13.27 6.49 4.09
N ALA A 87 -12.87 6.53 2.82
CA ALA A 87 -13.68 6.00 1.74
C ALA A 87 -13.91 4.48 1.90
N PRO A 88 -14.99 3.92 1.32
CA PRO A 88 -15.19 2.47 1.31
C PRO A 88 -14.01 1.75 0.65
N VAL A 89 -13.72 0.54 1.12
CA VAL A 89 -12.59 -0.24 0.61
C VAL A 89 -12.70 -0.44 -0.90
N SER A 90 -13.90 -0.70 -1.41
CA SER A 90 -14.11 -0.87 -2.85
C SER A 90 -13.72 0.38 -3.65
N GLU A 91 -14.00 1.55 -3.11
CA GLU A 91 -13.63 2.81 -3.77
C GLU A 91 -12.12 3.03 -3.73
N ILE A 92 -11.50 2.74 -2.60
CA ILE A 92 -10.04 2.82 -2.46
C ILE A 92 -9.36 1.87 -3.45
N MET A 93 -9.83 0.63 -3.54
CA MET A 93 -9.26 -0.36 -4.47
C MET A 93 -9.43 0.07 -5.91
N ASN A 94 -10.60 0.66 -6.23
CA ASN A 94 -10.85 1.17 -7.58
C ASN A 94 -9.84 2.27 -7.95
N TYR A 95 -9.58 3.17 -7.00
CA TYR A 95 -8.58 4.22 -7.16
C TYR A 95 -7.19 3.63 -7.42
N VAL A 96 -6.79 2.66 -6.63
CA VAL A 96 -5.46 2.04 -6.72
C VAL A 96 -5.31 1.25 -8.01
N ARG A 97 -6.31 0.44 -8.37
CA ARG A 97 -6.27 -0.39 -9.59
C ARG A 97 -6.30 0.46 -10.86
N SER A 98 -7.12 1.51 -10.88
CA SER A 98 -7.31 2.31 -12.09
C SER A 98 -6.06 3.08 -12.49
N ARG A 99 -5.15 3.30 -11.56
CA ARG A 99 -3.91 4.04 -11.81
C ARG A 99 -2.73 3.15 -12.15
N TRP A 100 -2.90 1.83 -12.11
CA TRP A 100 -1.81 0.91 -12.47
C TRP A 100 -1.42 1.14 -13.93
N PRO A 101 -0.12 1.32 -14.22
CA PRO A 101 0.30 1.59 -15.59
C PRO A 101 0.14 0.37 -16.50
N ASP A 102 -0.49 0.57 -17.65
CA ASP A 102 -0.86 -0.52 -18.56
C ASP A 102 0.34 -1.19 -19.25
N GLN A 103 1.43 -0.47 -19.40
CA GLN A 103 2.59 -0.92 -20.17
C GLN A 103 3.63 -1.65 -19.34
N VAL A 104 3.39 -1.79 -18.03
CA VAL A 104 4.36 -2.41 -17.13
C VAL A 104 4.22 -3.92 -17.19
N ASN A 105 5.34 -4.61 -17.33
CA ASN A 105 5.37 -6.08 -17.33
C ASN A 105 6.52 -6.67 -16.51
N GLU A 106 7.20 -5.85 -15.70
CA GLU A 106 8.21 -6.32 -14.76
C GLU A 106 8.32 -5.38 -13.56
N ASP A 107 8.76 -5.93 -12.42
CA ASP A 107 8.76 -5.21 -11.14
C ASP A 107 9.82 -4.12 -11.06
N SER A 108 10.80 -4.10 -11.95
CA SER A 108 11.84 -3.07 -12.00
C SER A 108 11.51 -1.91 -12.93
N ASP A 109 10.32 -1.91 -13.53
CA ASP A 109 9.93 -0.87 -14.47
C ASP A 109 9.80 0.48 -13.78
N LEU A 110 10.36 1.52 -14.40
CA LEU A 110 10.35 2.87 -13.86
C LEU A 110 8.93 3.44 -13.72
N GLU A 111 8.04 3.08 -14.64
CA GLU A 111 6.64 3.51 -14.58
C GLU A 111 5.94 2.99 -13.34
N LEU A 112 6.30 1.77 -12.91
CA LEU A 112 5.77 1.19 -11.70
C LEU A 112 6.27 1.95 -10.47
N THR A 113 7.53 2.36 -10.48
CA THR A 113 8.10 3.19 -9.41
C THR A 113 7.34 4.50 -9.29
N HIS A 114 7.06 5.16 -10.41
CA HIS A 114 6.28 6.40 -10.42
C HIS A 114 4.86 6.16 -9.89
N TYR A 115 4.23 5.08 -10.30
CA TYR A 115 2.89 4.73 -9.85
C TYR A 115 2.83 4.64 -8.33
N PHE A 116 3.74 3.88 -7.72
CA PHE A 116 3.74 3.74 -6.26
C PHE A 116 4.05 5.05 -5.56
N TYR A 117 4.89 5.87 -6.14
CA TYR A 117 5.26 7.16 -5.56
C TYR A 117 4.10 8.15 -5.55
N GLU A 118 3.21 8.05 -6.52
CA GLU A 118 2.05 8.94 -6.64
C GLU A 118 0.85 8.50 -5.80
N LEU A 119 0.87 7.27 -5.29
CA LEU A 119 -0.20 6.81 -4.40
C LEU A 119 -0.08 7.48 -3.04
N PRO A 120 -1.21 7.64 -2.32
CA PRO A 120 -1.15 8.13 -0.94
C PRO A 120 -0.31 7.21 -0.07
N GLY A 121 0.25 7.76 1.00
CA GLY A 121 1.04 6.99 1.94
C GLY A 121 0.21 5.92 2.66
N LEU A 122 0.87 4.86 3.06
CA LEU A 122 0.24 3.73 3.73
C LEU A 122 0.49 3.84 5.23
N ILE A 123 -0.56 3.61 6.01
CA ILE A 123 -0.49 3.60 7.47
C ILE A 123 -0.67 2.16 7.93
N TRP A 124 0.32 1.63 8.66
CA TRP A 124 0.26 0.29 9.22
C TRP A 124 -0.27 0.34 10.63
N VAL A 125 -1.17 -0.60 10.97
CA VAL A 125 -1.73 -0.70 12.31
C VAL A 125 -1.06 -1.86 13.03
N GLY A 126 -0.33 -1.57 14.10
CA GLY A 126 0.36 -2.58 14.89
C GLY A 126 -0.61 -3.40 15.74
N LYS A 127 -0.10 -4.48 16.32
CA LYS A 127 -0.91 -5.38 17.17
C LYS A 127 -1.49 -4.66 18.38
N ASP A 128 -0.81 -3.63 18.86
CA ASP A 128 -1.24 -2.81 19.99
C ASP A 128 -2.11 -1.62 19.56
N GLY A 129 -2.45 -1.53 18.27
CA GLY A 129 -3.23 -0.43 17.72
C GLY A 129 -2.41 0.78 17.34
N ARG A 130 -1.09 0.75 17.53
CA ARG A 130 -0.23 1.88 17.19
C ARG A 130 -0.13 2.04 15.68
N LEU A 131 -0.21 3.30 15.22
CA LEU A 131 -0.13 3.61 13.80
C LEU A 131 1.32 3.89 13.40
N VAL A 132 1.75 3.26 12.31
CA VAL A 132 3.10 3.43 11.77
C VAL A 132 2.95 3.87 10.31
N ALA A 133 3.32 5.11 10.03
CA ALA A 133 3.27 5.64 8.68
C ALA A 133 4.64 5.51 8.03
N SER A 134 4.62 5.19 6.76
CA SER A 134 5.85 5.12 5.97
C SER A 134 6.19 6.47 5.37
#